data_7da0a6e9b7a4831d20d77179be53d626
#
_entry.id   7da0a6e9b7a4831d20d77179be53d626
#
_cell.length_a   1.000
_cell.length_b   1.000
_cell.length_c   1.000
_cell.angle_alpha   90.00
_cell.angle_beta   90.00
_cell.angle_gamma   90.00
#
_symmetry.space_group_name_H-M   'P 1'
#
loop_
_entity.id
_entity.type
_entity.pdbx_description
1 polymer ?
#
loop_
_entity_poly.entity_id
_entity_poly.type
_entity_poly.pdbx_seq_one_letter_code
_entity_poly.pdbx_strand_id
1 'polypeptide(L)'
;IFRSESARCSLFLQMSSEMWEFDESGELYYEKVLHGFLPDLLRKWKVIGTNHVVSVILFTRVLYDTSECEHLAGRPVLRTASGQLYIDYYKVIVDLDSSTDWTVTMRALKEEFFRFQHDVLLQPRWAAGGSVVPAAMPRDDADGADLEDSAVGGRVLLGRIARAYEGNLLEAVNLELNSADKHYIDRDLTRTGFSIIVLTPGTGHFYADKALLRLTTQRMFDRAVSMDLVCLTQMPLHMVPVFHYESTVQREPRFSAPRSPPQVHLSLSLIHISEPTRLGMIS
;
A
#
# COMPACT_ATOMS: atom_id res chain seq x y z
N ILE A 1 -4.89 32.24 -8.64
CA ILE A 1 -4.87 30.78 -8.60
C ILE A 1 -6.31 30.34 -8.40
N PHE A 2 -6.91 29.77 -9.44
CA PHE A 2 -8.23 29.15 -9.31
C PHE A 2 -8.05 27.78 -8.64
N ARG A 3 -8.71 27.54 -7.50
CA ARG A 3 -8.93 26.23 -6.96
C ARG A 3 -10.42 25.91 -7.10
N SER A 4 -10.74 24.82 -7.76
CA SER A 4 -12.10 24.30 -7.77
C SER A 4 -12.40 23.60 -6.44
N GLU A 5 -13.68 23.55 -6.07
CA GLU A 5 -14.14 22.79 -4.89
C GLU A 5 -14.02 21.28 -5.09
N SER A 6 -13.93 20.82 -6.33
CA SER A 6 -13.78 19.43 -6.73
C SER A 6 -12.39 19.17 -7.27
N ALA A 7 -11.85 17.98 -7.01
CA ALA A 7 -10.51 17.57 -7.40
C ALA A 7 -10.51 16.09 -7.83
N ARG A 8 -9.40 15.63 -8.40
CA ARG A 8 -9.09 14.22 -8.51
C ARG A 8 -8.53 13.72 -7.18
N CYS A 9 -9.11 12.67 -6.63
CA CYS A 9 -8.70 12.07 -5.37
C CYS A 9 -8.38 10.59 -5.58
N SER A 10 -7.15 10.17 -5.27
CA SER A 10 -6.78 8.76 -5.26
C SER A 10 -6.71 8.25 -3.83
N LEU A 11 -7.59 7.31 -3.49
CA LEU A 11 -7.65 6.64 -2.20
C LEU A 11 -6.78 5.39 -2.26
N PHE A 12 -5.69 5.38 -1.53
CA PHE A 12 -4.77 4.25 -1.41
C PHE A 12 -5.01 3.51 -0.11
N LEU A 13 -5.41 2.24 -0.18
CA LEU A 13 -5.57 1.37 0.98
C LEU A 13 -4.37 0.44 1.07
N GLN A 14 -3.57 0.62 2.11
CA GLN A 14 -2.43 -0.25 2.37
C GLN A 14 -2.89 -1.57 2.97
N MET A 15 -2.86 -2.63 2.16
CA MET A 15 -3.25 -3.97 2.56
C MET A 15 -2.05 -4.69 3.19
N SER A 16 -1.56 -4.17 4.31
CA SER A 16 -0.50 -4.80 5.11
C SER A 16 -1.09 -5.84 6.08
N SER A 17 -0.23 -6.66 6.69
CA SER A 17 -0.69 -7.76 7.58
C SER A 17 -1.58 -7.27 8.71
N GLU A 18 -1.36 -6.06 9.21
CA GLU A 18 -2.14 -5.46 10.29
C GLU A 18 -3.61 -5.20 9.90
N MET A 19 -3.96 -5.10 8.60
CA MET A 19 -5.36 -4.92 8.19
C MET A 19 -6.28 -6.03 8.66
N TRP A 20 -5.73 -7.23 8.89
CA TRP A 20 -6.44 -8.41 9.40
C TRP A 20 -6.24 -8.62 10.91
N GLU A 21 -5.61 -7.68 11.59
CA GLU A 21 -5.46 -7.68 13.05
C GLU A 21 -6.60 -6.87 13.70
N PHE A 22 -6.88 -7.20 14.96
CA PHE A 22 -7.83 -6.45 15.77
C PHE A 22 -7.11 -5.31 16.49
N ASP A 23 -7.79 -4.19 16.61
CA ASP A 23 -7.32 -3.10 17.45
C ASP A 23 -7.63 -3.36 18.94
N GLU A 24 -7.28 -2.42 19.81
CA GLU A 24 -7.55 -2.49 21.25
C GLU A 24 -9.06 -2.52 21.59
N SER A 25 -9.93 -2.06 20.69
CA SER A 25 -11.39 -2.10 20.85
C SER A 25 -12.01 -3.41 20.36
N GLY A 26 -11.22 -4.30 19.75
CA GLY A 26 -11.67 -5.56 19.17
C GLY A 26 -12.30 -5.42 17.78
N GLU A 27 -12.09 -4.29 17.09
CA GLU A 27 -12.52 -4.07 15.73
C GLU A 27 -11.34 -4.32 14.75
N LEU A 28 -11.61 -4.97 13.61
CA LEU A 28 -10.59 -5.13 12.56
C LEU A 28 -10.22 -3.78 11.96
N TYR A 29 -8.94 -3.54 11.70
CA TYR A 29 -8.51 -2.31 11.05
C TYR A 29 -9.20 -2.07 9.71
N TYR A 30 -9.47 -3.11 8.95
CA TYR A 30 -10.20 -3.00 7.69
C TYR A 30 -11.67 -2.59 7.89
N GLU A 31 -12.32 -3.04 8.94
CA GLU A 31 -13.69 -2.64 9.30
C GLU A 31 -13.76 -1.16 9.64
N LYS A 32 -12.76 -0.59 10.30
CA LYS A 32 -12.64 0.85 10.53
C LYS A 32 -12.63 1.65 9.23
N VAL A 33 -12.01 1.12 8.18
CA VAL A 33 -12.04 1.75 6.85
C VAL A 33 -13.46 1.71 6.29
N LEU A 34 -14.08 0.52 6.28
CA LEU A 34 -15.37 0.29 5.62
C LEU A 34 -16.57 0.90 6.36
N HIS A 35 -16.58 0.83 7.68
CA HIS A 35 -17.71 1.26 8.50
C HIS A 35 -17.51 2.65 9.15
N GLY A 36 -16.27 3.10 9.25
CA GLY A 36 -15.91 4.39 9.84
C GLY A 36 -15.48 5.41 8.78
N PHE A 37 -14.23 5.36 8.36
CA PHE A 37 -13.60 6.43 7.58
C PHE A 37 -14.26 6.70 6.23
N LEU A 38 -14.41 5.68 5.38
CA LEU A 38 -14.93 5.88 4.02
C LEU A 38 -16.39 6.41 4.01
N PRO A 39 -17.34 5.82 4.75
CA PRO A 39 -18.69 6.36 4.80
C PRO A 39 -18.75 7.80 5.30
N ASP A 40 -17.92 8.16 6.28
CA ASP A 40 -17.87 9.51 6.82
C ASP A 40 -17.28 10.51 5.82
N LEU A 41 -16.22 10.14 5.13
CA LEU A 41 -15.62 10.94 4.07
C LEU A 41 -16.62 11.23 2.95
N LEU A 42 -17.26 10.17 2.43
CA LEU A 42 -18.22 10.26 1.33
C LEU A 42 -19.46 11.08 1.72
N ARG A 43 -19.94 10.91 2.95
CA ARG A 43 -21.05 11.71 3.49
C ARG A 43 -20.68 13.18 3.58
N LYS A 44 -19.47 13.51 4.02
CA LYS A 44 -18.98 14.89 4.06
C LYS A 44 -18.87 15.50 2.66
N TRP A 45 -18.31 14.81 1.72
CA TRP A 45 -18.24 15.27 0.33
C TRP A 45 -19.63 15.55 -0.23
N LYS A 46 -20.61 14.68 0.07
CA LYS A 46 -22.01 14.90 -0.33
C LYS A 46 -22.62 16.12 0.32
N VAL A 47 -22.38 16.37 1.62
CA VAL A 47 -22.90 17.54 2.33
C VAL A 47 -22.30 18.85 1.82
N ILE A 48 -20.98 18.85 1.50
CA ILE A 48 -20.28 20.01 0.96
C ILE A 48 -20.68 20.25 -0.51
N GLY A 49 -21.23 19.23 -1.19
CA GLY A 49 -21.61 19.34 -2.61
C GLY A 49 -20.44 19.18 -3.58
N THR A 50 -19.31 18.64 -3.12
CA THR A 50 -18.15 18.39 -3.98
C THR A 50 -18.39 17.17 -4.88
N ASN A 51 -17.91 17.26 -6.13
CA ASN A 51 -17.98 16.18 -7.11
C ASN A 51 -16.55 15.75 -7.50
N HIS A 52 -15.87 15.09 -6.57
CA HIS A 52 -14.54 14.56 -6.82
C HIS A 52 -14.56 13.41 -7.82
N VAL A 53 -13.52 13.30 -8.63
CA VAL A 53 -13.23 12.08 -9.39
C VAL A 53 -12.33 11.22 -8.53
N VAL A 54 -12.79 10.02 -8.20
CA VAL A 54 -12.14 9.16 -7.21
C VAL A 54 -11.63 7.88 -7.85
N SER A 55 -10.39 7.53 -7.54
CA SER A 55 -9.84 6.19 -7.78
C SER A 55 -9.58 5.52 -6.45
N VAL A 56 -9.87 4.22 -6.34
CA VAL A 56 -9.61 3.42 -5.13
C VAL A 56 -8.66 2.30 -5.49
N ILE A 57 -7.50 2.28 -4.84
CA ILE A 57 -6.39 1.39 -5.15
C ILE A 57 -5.95 0.67 -3.89
N LEU A 58 -5.96 -0.66 -3.92
CA LEU A 58 -5.34 -1.49 -2.90
C LEU A 58 -3.89 -1.74 -3.28
N PHE A 59 -2.98 -1.66 -2.32
CA PHE A 59 -1.57 -1.94 -2.55
C PHE A 59 -0.95 -2.71 -1.38
N THR A 60 -0.02 -3.59 -1.70
CA THR A 60 0.71 -4.38 -0.71
C THR A 60 2.06 -4.84 -1.25
N ARG A 61 2.95 -5.20 -0.34
CA ARG A 61 4.21 -5.90 -0.61
C ARG A 61 4.12 -7.29 -0.03
N VAL A 62 4.51 -8.29 -0.81
CA VAL A 62 4.65 -9.67 -0.32
C VAL A 62 6.13 -10.00 -0.26
N LEU A 63 6.57 -10.49 0.87
CA LEU A 63 7.94 -10.90 1.15
C LEU A 63 8.07 -12.41 0.97
N TYR A 64 9.16 -12.84 0.34
CA TYR A 64 9.41 -14.25 0.02
C TYR A 64 10.73 -14.70 0.59
N ASP A 65 10.81 -15.98 0.96
CA ASP A 65 12.06 -16.64 1.28
C ASP A 65 12.75 -17.14 0.01
N THR A 66 14.06 -17.40 0.08
CA THR A 66 14.84 -17.83 -1.08
C THR A 66 14.34 -19.14 -1.68
N SER A 67 13.88 -20.08 -0.84
CA SER A 67 13.30 -21.35 -1.27
C SER A 67 11.96 -21.19 -2.01
N GLU A 68 11.17 -20.20 -1.65
CA GLU A 68 9.88 -19.93 -2.26
C GLU A 68 10.02 -19.33 -3.67
N CYS A 69 11.14 -18.63 -3.92
CA CYS A 69 11.38 -17.99 -5.22
C CYS A 69 11.50 -18.96 -6.39
N GLU A 70 11.89 -20.21 -6.15
CA GLU A 70 11.92 -21.26 -7.17
C GLU A 70 10.53 -21.55 -7.73
N HIS A 71 9.49 -21.31 -6.94
CA HIS A 71 8.09 -21.50 -7.31
C HIS A 71 7.44 -20.27 -7.97
N LEU A 72 8.15 -19.12 -7.99
CA LEU A 72 7.66 -17.87 -8.58
C LEU A 72 8.09 -17.69 -10.05
N ALA A 73 8.33 -18.78 -10.77
CA ALA A 73 8.86 -18.77 -12.12
C ALA A 73 8.19 -17.73 -13.04
N GLY A 74 9.01 -16.83 -13.60
CA GLY A 74 8.57 -15.80 -14.55
C GLY A 74 8.04 -14.49 -13.96
N ARG A 75 7.96 -14.33 -12.63
CA ARG A 75 7.59 -13.06 -12.00
C ARG A 75 8.84 -12.24 -11.66
N PRO A 76 8.78 -10.93 -11.82
CA PRO A 76 9.88 -10.05 -11.44
C PRO A 76 9.98 -9.96 -9.91
N VAL A 77 10.83 -10.81 -9.31
CA VAL A 77 11.14 -10.72 -7.87
C VAL A 77 12.20 -9.66 -7.68
N LEU A 78 11.90 -8.70 -6.84
CA LEU A 78 12.80 -7.62 -6.47
C LEU A 78 13.52 -7.97 -5.16
N ARG A 79 14.63 -7.25 -4.89
CA ARG A 79 15.40 -7.44 -3.67
C ARG A 79 15.63 -6.10 -2.96
N THR A 80 15.40 -6.08 -1.67
CA THR A 80 15.72 -4.92 -0.82
C THR A 80 17.22 -4.79 -0.63
N ALA A 81 17.68 -3.65 -0.10
CA ALA A 81 19.08 -3.45 0.27
C ALA A 81 19.55 -4.47 1.34
N SER A 82 18.66 -4.93 2.21
CA SER A 82 18.92 -5.97 3.21
C SER A 82 18.96 -7.39 2.63
N GLY A 83 18.65 -7.56 1.33
CA GLY A 83 18.63 -8.86 0.66
C GLY A 83 17.29 -9.60 0.67
N GLN A 84 16.27 -9.07 1.34
CA GLN A 84 14.92 -9.63 1.38
C GLN A 84 14.28 -9.60 -0.02
N LEU A 85 13.69 -10.71 -0.45
CA LEU A 85 13.00 -10.84 -1.72
C LEU A 85 11.54 -10.42 -1.59
N TYR A 86 11.02 -9.69 -2.58
CA TYR A 86 9.64 -9.19 -2.54
C TYR A 86 9.03 -9.00 -3.92
N ILE A 87 7.70 -8.96 -3.94
CA ILE A 87 6.90 -8.54 -5.09
C ILE A 87 5.86 -7.53 -4.59
N ASP A 88 5.71 -6.45 -5.34
CA ASP A 88 4.69 -5.43 -5.07
C ASP A 88 3.42 -5.72 -5.86
N TYR A 89 2.26 -5.61 -5.19
CA TYR A 89 0.94 -5.84 -5.77
C TYR A 89 0.08 -4.60 -5.68
N TYR A 90 -0.67 -4.36 -6.75
CA TYR A 90 -1.61 -3.26 -6.86
C TYR A 90 -2.91 -3.76 -7.46
N LYS A 91 -4.03 -3.32 -6.91
CA LYS A 91 -5.35 -3.66 -7.41
C LYS A 91 -6.24 -2.43 -7.43
N VAL A 92 -6.67 -2.03 -8.62
CA VAL A 92 -7.61 -0.92 -8.80
C VAL A 92 -9.01 -1.48 -8.60
N ILE A 93 -9.77 -0.92 -7.66
CA ILE A 93 -11.16 -1.28 -7.38
C ILE A 93 -12.10 -0.35 -8.12
N VAL A 94 -11.75 0.94 -8.11
CA VAL A 94 -12.48 2.00 -8.81
C VAL A 94 -11.47 2.86 -9.53
N ASP A 95 -11.74 3.19 -10.77
CA ASP A 95 -10.90 4.06 -11.57
C ASP A 95 -11.71 5.26 -12.09
N LEU A 96 -11.30 6.44 -11.65
CA LEU A 96 -11.82 7.73 -12.10
C LEU A 96 -13.36 7.85 -12.07
N ASP A 97 -13.99 7.33 -11.02
CA ASP A 97 -15.43 7.42 -10.85
C ASP A 97 -15.83 8.73 -10.16
N SER A 98 -16.90 9.34 -10.64
CA SER A 98 -17.52 10.52 -10.05
C SER A 98 -18.95 10.26 -9.56
N SER A 99 -19.28 9.00 -9.32
CA SER A 99 -20.61 8.58 -8.83
C SER A 99 -20.89 9.20 -7.45
N THR A 100 -22.15 9.53 -7.25
CA THR A 100 -22.67 9.95 -5.92
C THR A 100 -23.13 8.75 -5.09
N ASP A 101 -23.30 7.57 -5.70
CA ASP A 101 -23.69 6.33 -5.04
C ASP A 101 -22.50 5.37 -4.91
N TRP A 102 -21.95 5.33 -3.72
CA TRP A 102 -20.80 4.50 -3.37
C TRP A 102 -21.15 3.09 -2.87
N THR A 103 -22.43 2.72 -2.89
CA THR A 103 -22.90 1.42 -2.37
C THR A 103 -22.22 0.24 -3.09
N VAL A 104 -22.05 0.35 -4.40
CA VAL A 104 -21.40 -0.68 -5.23
C VAL A 104 -19.92 -0.80 -4.86
N THR A 105 -19.24 0.34 -4.74
CA THR A 105 -17.81 0.39 -4.37
C THR A 105 -17.57 -0.17 -2.97
N MET A 106 -18.41 0.18 -2.00
CA MET A 106 -18.29 -0.34 -0.63
C MET A 106 -18.50 -1.86 -0.58
N ARG A 107 -19.44 -2.38 -1.39
CA ARG A 107 -19.64 -3.84 -1.53
C ARG A 107 -18.41 -4.50 -2.16
N ALA A 108 -17.90 -3.95 -3.26
CA ALA A 108 -16.70 -4.46 -3.92
C ALA A 108 -15.48 -4.48 -2.97
N LEU A 109 -15.27 -3.43 -2.19
CA LEU A 109 -14.20 -3.38 -1.19
C LEU A 109 -14.37 -4.45 -0.10
N LYS A 110 -15.61 -4.69 0.36
CA LYS A 110 -15.88 -5.74 1.34
C LYS A 110 -15.61 -7.15 0.79
N GLU A 111 -16.03 -7.42 -0.43
CA GLU A 111 -15.75 -8.70 -1.10
C GLU A 111 -14.26 -8.89 -1.33
N GLU A 112 -13.57 -7.81 -1.69
CA GLU A 112 -12.15 -7.83 -1.96
C GLU A 112 -11.31 -8.14 -0.73
N PHE A 113 -11.70 -7.67 0.43
CA PHE A 113 -11.01 -7.96 1.69
C PHE A 113 -10.87 -9.47 1.93
N PHE A 114 -11.93 -10.24 1.67
CA PHE A 114 -11.91 -11.69 1.87
C PHE A 114 -11.08 -12.44 0.81
N ARG A 115 -10.93 -11.86 -0.38
CA ARG A 115 -10.20 -12.49 -1.50
C ARG A 115 -8.74 -12.08 -1.56
N PHE A 116 -8.41 -10.90 -1.05
CA PHE A 116 -7.12 -10.26 -1.28
C PHE A 116 -5.93 -11.13 -0.86
N GLN A 117 -5.97 -11.73 0.34
CA GLN A 117 -4.90 -12.62 0.80
C GLN A 117 -4.72 -13.82 -0.13
N HIS A 118 -5.82 -14.44 -0.56
CA HIS A 118 -5.78 -15.54 -1.51
C HIS A 118 -5.22 -15.11 -2.86
N ASP A 119 -5.60 -13.94 -3.36
CA ASP A 119 -5.14 -13.45 -4.65
C ASP A 119 -3.64 -13.15 -4.68
N VAL A 120 -3.07 -12.70 -3.58
CA VAL A 120 -1.64 -12.34 -3.52
C VAL A 120 -0.73 -13.46 -3.03
N LEU A 121 -1.20 -14.35 -2.13
CA LEU A 121 -0.39 -15.41 -1.53
C LEU A 121 -0.53 -16.76 -2.22
N LEU A 122 -1.72 -17.09 -2.77
CA LEU A 122 -1.92 -18.36 -3.48
C LEU A 122 -1.40 -18.28 -4.91
N GLN A 123 -0.28 -18.93 -5.16
CA GLN A 123 0.38 -18.98 -6.45
C GLN A 123 0.19 -20.34 -7.14
N PRO A 124 0.10 -20.38 -8.48
CA PRO A 124 0.12 -21.65 -9.21
C PRO A 124 1.43 -22.40 -8.91
N ARG A 125 1.33 -23.71 -8.68
CA ARG A 125 2.53 -24.54 -8.51
C ARG A 125 3.18 -24.76 -9.88
N TRP A 126 4.40 -24.34 -10.01
CA TRP A 126 5.21 -24.56 -11.21
C TRP A 126 6.13 -25.76 -11.00
N ALA A 127 6.17 -26.67 -11.96
CA ALA A 127 7.17 -27.74 -11.95
C ALA A 127 8.54 -27.20 -12.34
N ALA A 128 9.59 -27.84 -11.86
CA ALA A 128 10.96 -27.60 -12.33
C ALA A 128 10.99 -27.86 -13.85
N GLY A 129 11.03 -26.79 -14.64
CA GLY A 129 10.90 -26.87 -16.11
C GLY A 129 9.85 -25.95 -16.74
N GLY A 130 9.16 -25.13 -15.90
CA GLY A 130 8.32 -24.02 -16.38
C GLY A 130 6.90 -24.41 -16.82
N SER A 131 6.41 -25.61 -16.51
CA SER A 131 5.01 -25.99 -16.74
C SER A 131 4.17 -25.88 -15.45
N VAL A 132 2.94 -25.43 -15.58
CA VAL A 132 1.99 -25.41 -14.45
C VAL A 132 1.63 -26.85 -14.10
N VAL A 133 1.79 -27.24 -12.85
CA VAL A 133 1.33 -28.55 -12.35
C VAL A 133 -0.21 -28.50 -12.28
N PRO A 134 -0.94 -29.34 -13.04
CA PRO A 134 -2.39 -29.39 -12.95
C PRO A 134 -2.84 -29.76 -11.55
N ALA A 135 -3.97 -29.19 -11.09
CA ALA A 135 -4.60 -29.61 -9.85
C ALA A 135 -4.85 -31.11 -9.88
N ALA A 136 -4.30 -31.84 -8.89
CA ALA A 136 -4.65 -33.23 -8.74
C ALA A 136 -6.16 -33.34 -8.43
N MET A 137 -6.88 -34.15 -9.20
CA MET A 137 -8.26 -34.47 -8.86
C MET A 137 -8.30 -35.13 -7.47
N PRO A 138 -9.28 -34.79 -6.60
CA PRO A 138 -9.43 -35.46 -5.32
C PRO A 138 -9.57 -36.97 -5.58
N ARG A 139 -8.73 -37.78 -5.01
CA ARG A 139 -8.92 -39.22 -4.97
C ARG A 139 -9.82 -39.52 -3.79
N ASP A 140 -10.93 -40.19 -4.04
CA ASP A 140 -11.95 -40.56 -3.05
C ASP A 140 -11.46 -41.59 -2.00
N ASP A 141 -10.19 -42.02 -2.06
CA ASP A 141 -9.65 -43.09 -1.22
C ASP A 141 -8.38 -42.59 -0.48
N ALA A 142 -8.51 -41.66 0.45
CA ALA A 142 -7.40 -41.34 1.35
C ALA A 142 -7.86 -41.33 2.81
N ASP A 143 -7.83 -42.50 3.41
CA ASP A 143 -7.72 -42.64 4.86
C ASP A 143 -6.41 -42.03 5.37
N GLY A 144 -6.56 -41.05 6.22
CA GLY A 144 -5.69 -40.63 7.30
C GLY A 144 -4.18 -40.57 7.02
N ALA A 145 -3.67 -39.56 6.34
CA ALA A 145 -2.25 -39.17 6.43
C ALA A 145 -2.09 -37.67 6.19
N ASP A 146 -1.51 -37.05 7.19
CA ASP A 146 -0.80 -35.75 7.18
C ASP A 146 -1.43 -34.54 6.46
N LEU A 147 -2.03 -33.68 7.26
CA LEU A 147 -2.64 -32.38 6.93
C LEU A 147 -1.62 -31.27 6.55
N GLU A 148 -0.39 -31.61 6.17
CA GLU A 148 0.65 -30.61 5.88
C GLU A 148 0.82 -30.24 4.39
N ASP A 149 0.08 -30.84 3.48
CA ASP A 149 0.17 -30.46 2.04
C ASP A 149 -1.23 -30.05 1.52
N SER A 150 -1.75 -28.96 2.07
CA SER A 150 -3.02 -28.35 1.62
C SER A 150 -2.84 -27.67 0.26
N ALA A 151 -2.54 -28.46 -0.77
CA ALA A 151 -2.57 -28.03 -2.15
C ALA A 151 -4.02 -27.92 -2.63
N VAL A 152 -4.70 -26.83 -2.30
CA VAL A 152 -6.02 -26.53 -2.84
C VAL A 152 -5.86 -26.30 -4.34
N GLY A 153 -6.15 -27.34 -5.14
CA GLY A 153 -6.28 -27.20 -6.58
C GLY A 153 -4.98 -26.83 -7.33
N GLY A 154 -3.80 -27.37 -6.95
CA GLY A 154 -2.54 -27.08 -7.64
C GLY A 154 -1.98 -25.67 -7.37
N ARG A 155 -2.43 -25.03 -6.31
CA ARG A 155 -1.90 -23.75 -5.82
C ARG A 155 -1.15 -23.97 -4.51
N VAL A 156 -0.11 -23.16 -4.30
CA VAL A 156 0.73 -23.18 -3.09
C VAL A 156 0.67 -21.81 -2.43
N LEU A 157 0.56 -21.79 -1.11
CA LEU A 157 0.67 -20.56 -0.33
C LEU A 157 2.15 -20.17 -0.28
N LEU A 158 2.50 -19.01 -0.83
CA LEU A 158 3.87 -18.52 -0.89
C LEU A 158 3.96 -17.10 -0.37
N GLY A 159 5.03 -16.85 0.39
CA GLY A 159 5.33 -15.54 0.94
C GLY A 159 4.45 -15.11 2.10
N ARG A 160 4.73 -13.93 2.59
CA ARG A 160 3.97 -13.26 3.64
C ARG A 160 3.69 -11.82 3.28
N ILE A 161 2.52 -11.33 3.61
CA ILE A 161 2.19 -9.91 3.46
C ILE A 161 3.08 -9.10 4.41
N ALA A 162 3.73 -8.06 3.89
CA ALA A 162 4.59 -7.18 4.66
C ALA A 162 3.79 -6.39 5.70
N ARG A 163 4.46 -5.98 6.75
CA ARG A 163 3.91 -5.01 7.70
C ARG A 163 3.83 -3.61 7.09
N ALA A 164 3.02 -2.75 7.69
CA ALA A 164 2.79 -1.40 7.17
C ALA A 164 4.09 -0.60 6.97
N TYR A 165 5.04 -0.72 7.90
CA TYR A 165 6.31 -0.01 7.83
C TYR A 165 7.28 -0.53 6.74
N GLU A 166 7.11 -1.79 6.30
CA GLU A 166 7.89 -2.43 5.22
C GLU A 166 7.20 -2.30 3.84
N GLY A 167 6.04 -1.64 3.81
CA GLY A 167 5.20 -1.57 2.62
C GLY A 167 5.78 -0.72 1.50
N ASN A 168 5.12 -0.79 0.36
CA ASN A 168 5.49 -0.17 -0.91
C ASN A 168 4.77 1.16 -1.16
N LEU A 169 4.69 2.02 -0.14
CA LEU A 169 3.96 3.30 -0.22
C LEU A 169 4.51 4.22 -1.32
N LEU A 170 5.83 4.41 -1.37
CA LEU A 170 6.44 5.33 -2.35
C LEU A 170 6.30 4.80 -3.78
N GLU A 171 6.41 3.48 -3.95
CA GLU A 171 6.22 2.81 -5.23
C GLU A 171 4.77 3.00 -5.71
N ALA A 172 3.78 2.85 -4.82
CA ALA A 172 2.37 3.08 -5.11
C ALA A 172 2.10 4.53 -5.52
N VAL A 173 2.64 5.50 -4.77
CA VAL A 173 2.54 6.93 -5.11
C VAL A 173 3.17 7.21 -6.47
N ASN A 174 4.35 6.67 -6.76
CA ASN A 174 5.00 6.85 -8.06
C ASN A 174 4.22 6.23 -9.22
N LEU A 175 3.57 5.08 -9.00
CA LEU A 175 2.69 4.47 -10.01
C LEU A 175 1.56 5.41 -10.40
N GLU A 176 0.92 6.03 -9.43
CA GLU A 176 -0.14 7.01 -9.67
C GLU A 176 0.38 8.28 -10.32
N LEU A 177 1.53 8.79 -9.90
CA LEU A 177 2.17 9.92 -10.55
C LEU A 177 2.53 9.62 -12.01
N ASN A 178 2.89 8.37 -12.36
CA ASN A 178 3.12 7.96 -13.75
C ASN A 178 1.81 7.95 -14.57
N SER A 179 0.70 7.52 -13.97
CA SER A 179 -0.62 7.60 -14.61
C SER A 179 -1.01 9.05 -14.89
N ALA A 180 -0.77 9.91 -13.91
CA ALA A 180 -1.00 11.35 -14.03
C ALA A 180 -0.13 12.03 -15.12
N ASP A 181 1.08 11.52 -15.40
CA ASP A 181 1.97 12.03 -16.45
C ASP A 181 1.42 11.81 -17.86
N LYS A 182 0.74 10.70 -18.07
CA LYS A 182 0.23 10.29 -19.38
C LYS A 182 -1.11 10.94 -19.72
N HIS A 183 -1.89 11.29 -18.70
CA HIS A 183 -3.21 11.87 -18.86
C HIS A 183 -3.18 13.33 -18.38
N TYR A 184 -3.30 14.29 -19.29
CA TYR A 184 -3.39 15.71 -18.97
C TYR A 184 -4.54 15.94 -17.98
N ILE A 185 -4.20 16.21 -16.73
CA ILE A 185 -5.13 16.33 -15.61
C ILE A 185 -5.97 17.60 -15.72
N ASP A 186 -5.43 18.65 -16.35
CA ASP A 186 -6.00 20.00 -16.36
C ASP A 186 -6.99 20.28 -17.48
N ARG A 187 -7.57 19.24 -18.09
CA ARG A 187 -8.61 19.45 -19.12
C ARG A 187 -9.95 19.86 -18.54
N ASP A 188 -10.18 19.58 -17.27
CA ASP A 188 -11.41 19.93 -16.57
C ASP A 188 -11.15 21.00 -15.52
N LEU A 189 -11.44 22.27 -15.88
CA LEU A 189 -11.27 23.42 -14.99
C LEU A 189 -12.23 23.37 -13.78
N THR A 190 -13.23 22.52 -13.80
CA THR A 190 -14.16 22.35 -12.68
C THR A 190 -13.61 21.40 -11.59
N ARG A 191 -12.56 20.64 -11.91
CA ARG A 191 -11.93 19.64 -11.05
C ARG A 191 -10.42 19.78 -11.06
N THR A 192 -9.95 20.95 -10.66
CA THR A 192 -8.52 21.26 -10.64
C THR A 192 -7.89 20.74 -9.34
N GLY A 193 -6.70 20.18 -9.47
CA GLY A 193 -5.94 19.65 -8.36
C GLY A 193 -6.00 18.12 -8.25
N PHE A 194 -4.94 17.60 -7.65
CA PHE A 194 -4.79 16.17 -7.44
C PHE A 194 -4.36 15.92 -6.00
N SER A 195 -5.08 15.06 -5.31
CA SER A 195 -4.81 14.67 -3.93
C SER A 195 -4.73 13.16 -3.80
N ILE A 196 -3.76 12.69 -3.05
CA ILE A 196 -3.60 11.28 -2.68
C ILE A 196 -3.93 11.16 -1.20
N ILE A 197 -4.84 10.25 -0.85
CA ILE A 197 -5.18 9.94 0.53
C ILE A 197 -4.77 8.49 0.77
N VAL A 198 -3.83 8.28 1.69
CA VAL A 198 -3.32 6.96 2.04
C VAL A 198 -3.91 6.52 3.37
N LEU A 199 -4.58 5.38 3.37
CA LEU A 199 -5.08 4.74 4.58
C LEU A 199 -4.14 3.60 4.97
N THR A 200 -3.61 3.66 6.19
CA THR A 200 -2.66 2.65 6.72
C THR A 200 -3.08 2.19 8.11
N PRO A 201 -3.00 0.88 8.40
CA PRO A 201 -3.18 0.39 9.77
C PRO A 201 -1.94 0.63 10.63
N GLY A 202 -0.83 1.09 10.03
CA GLY A 202 0.41 1.38 10.73
C GLY A 202 0.41 2.71 11.47
N THR A 203 1.48 2.95 12.22
CA THR A 203 1.67 4.15 13.06
C THR A 203 2.22 5.36 12.29
N GLY A 204 2.26 5.32 10.96
CA GLY A 204 2.78 6.41 10.13
C GLY A 204 4.31 6.42 9.99
N HIS A 205 4.96 5.28 10.19
CA HIS A 205 6.39 5.08 9.99
C HIS A 205 6.61 4.13 8.81
N PHE A 206 7.50 4.49 7.87
CA PHE A 206 7.79 3.71 6.67
C PHE A 206 9.29 3.63 6.40
N TYR A 207 9.78 2.43 6.08
CA TYR A 207 11.09 2.26 5.48
C TYR A 207 11.03 2.63 4.00
N ALA A 208 12.01 3.40 3.54
CA ALA A 208 12.05 3.87 2.18
C ALA A 208 13.46 3.85 1.60
N ASP A 209 13.56 3.64 0.30
CA ASP A 209 14.78 3.95 -0.42
C ASP A 209 14.97 5.46 -0.54
N LYS A 210 16.19 5.94 -0.23
CA LYS A 210 16.52 7.37 -0.24
C LYS A 210 16.35 8.02 -1.60
N ALA A 211 16.75 7.32 -2.66
CA ALA A 211 16.68 7.84 -4.02
C ALA A 211 15.22 7.94 -4.47
N LEU A 212 14.43 6.90 -4.16
CA LEU A 212 13.00 6.87 -4.45
C LEU A 212 12.25 7.96 -3.68
N LEU A 213 12.53 8.15 -2.38
CA LEU A 213 11.92 9.21 -1.57
C LEU A 213 12.19 10.59 -2.16
N ARG A 214 13.45 10.87 -2.55
CA ARG A 214 13.82 12.14 -3.18
C ARG A 214 13.10 12.36 -4.50
N LEU A 215 13.07 11.33 -5.35
CA LEU A 215 12.37 11.39 -6.63
C LEU A 215 10.86 11.65 -6.45
N THR A 216 10.22 10.90 -5.53
CA THR A 216 8.80 11.04 -5.26
C THR A 216 8.47 12.45 -4.76
N THR A 217 9.24 12.95 -3.80
CA THR A 217 9.07 14.30 -3.25
C THR A 217 9.19 15.36 -4.35
N GLN A 218 10.21 15.27 -5.19
CA GLN A 218 10.40 16.22 -6.30
C GLN A 218 9.21 16.18 -7.26
N ARG A 219 8.76 15.01 -7.67
CA ARG A 219 7.62 14.83 -8.58
C ARG A 219 6.32 15.40 -8.01
N MET A 220 6.08 15.21 -6.71
CA MET A 220 4.91 15.76 -6.03
C MET A 220 4.95 17.29 -6.00
N PHE A 221 6.10 17.89 -5.71
CA PHE A 221 6.28 19.34 -5.75
C PHE A 221 6.07 19.91 -7.16
N ASP A 222 6.69 19.32 -8.17
CA ASP A 222 6.61 19.78 -9.54
C ASP A 222 5.17 19.81 -10.07
N ARG A 223 4.29 19.00 -9.50
CA ARG A 223 2.89 18.84 -9.90
C ARG A 223 1.88 19.40 -8.93
N ALA A 224 2.34 19.97 -7.81
CA ALA A 224 1.48 20.44 -6.73
C ALA A 224 0.48 19.36 -6.26
N VAL A 225 0.92 18.09 -6.20
CA VAL A 225 0.14 16.97 -5.65
C VAL A 225 0.25 16.98 -4.15
N SER A 226 -0.90 16.96 -3.46
CA SER A 226 -0.95 16.77 -2.01
C SER A 226 -1.09 15.29 -1.64
N MET A 227 -0.53 14.90 -0.51
CA MET A 227 -0.71 13.57 0.07
C MET A 227 -1.07 13.68 1.54
N ASP A 228 -2.20 13.09 1.91
CA ASP A 228 -2.66 12.97 3.27
C ASP A 228 -2.51 11.52 3.74
N LEU A 229 -1.97 11.34 4.95
CA LEU A 229 -1.79 10.03 5.56
C LEU A 229 -2.80 9.86 6.70
N VAL A 230 -3.65 8.86 6.59
CA VAL A 230 -4.65 8.48 7.59
C VAL A 230 -4.21 7.21 8.28
N CYS A 231 -3.81 7.33 9.54
CA CYS A 231 -3.46 6.20 10.39
C CYS A 231 -4.71 5.69 11.12
N LEU A 232 -4.99 4.40 11.01
CA LEU A 232 -6.14 3.75 11.65
C LEU A 232 -5.85 3.36 13.09
N THR A 233 -4.57 3.30 13.46
CA THR A 233 -4.09 3.02 14.82
C THR A 233 -4.44 4.14 15.78
N GLN A 234 -4.63 3.78 17.06
CA GLN A 234 -4.81 4.77 18.12
C GLN A 234 -3.50 5.49 18.47
N MET A 235 -3.65 6.68 19.04
CA MET A 235 -2.51 7.44 19.56
C MET A 235 -1.86 6.68 20.74
N PRO A 236 -0.53 6.76 20.94
CA PRO A 236 0.41 7.64 20.23
C PRO A 236 0.88 7.05 18.90
N LEU A 237 0.89 7.90 17.86
CA LEU A 237 1.49 7.57 16.58
C LEU A 237 3.01 7.75 16.64
N HIS A 238 3.72 7.21 15.64
CA HIS A 238 5.13 7.48 15.48
C HIS A 238 5.35 8.97 15.19
N MET A 239 6.13 9.65 16.03
CA MET A 239 6.18 11.11 15.98
C MET A 239 6.95 11.63 14.76
N VAL A 240 8.17 11.21 14.55
CA VAL A 240 9.04 11.59 13.41
C VAL A 240 10.25 10.64 13.35
N PRO A 241 10.83 10.42 12.17
CA PRO A 241 10.40 10.80 10.84
C PRO A 241 9.35 9.83 10.27
N VAL A 242 8.49 10.32 9.36
CA VAL A 242 7.54 9.47 8.63
C VAL A 242 8.26 8.44 7.78
N PHE A 243 9.34 8.87 7.10
CA PHE A 243 10.20 8.00 6.31
C PHE A 243 11.55 7.80 6.96
N HIS A 244 11.90 6.54 7.11
CA HIS A 244 13.21 6.10 7.59
C HIS A 244 14.01 5.50 6.43
N TYR A 245 15.25 5.92 6.25
CA TYR A 245 16.13 5.36 5.24
C TYR A 245 17.57 5.24 5.74
N GLU A 246 18.28 4.23 5.25
CA GLU A 246 19.70 4.08 5.51
C GLU A 246 20.51 4.89 4.49
N SER A 247 21.45 5.68 4.99
CA SER A 247 22.39 6.43 4.16
C SER A 247 23.82 5.97 4.47
N THR A 248 24.40 5.23 3.55
CA THR A 248 25.83 4.95 3.58
C THR A 248 26.59 6.20 3.11
N VAL A 249 27.21 6.90 4.02
CA VAL A 249 28.19 7.94 3.67
C VAL A 249 29.44 7.21 3.17
N GLN A 250 29.64 7.15 1.87
CA GLN A 250 30.97 6.83 1.32
C GLN A 250 31.90 7.97 1.71
N ARG A 251 32.68 7.77 2.78
CA ARG A 251 33.84 8.62 3.03
C ARG A 251 34.84 8.32 1.91
N GLU A 252 35.13 9.31 1.08
CA GLU A 252 36.35 9.27 0.28
C GLU A 252 37.53 8.95 1.21
N PRO A 253 38.44 8.07 0.79
CA PRO A 253 39.57 7.70 1.62
C PRO A 253 40.50 8.92 1.78
N ARG A 254 40.27 9.73 2.83
CA ARG A 254 41.30 10.58 3.34
C ARG A 254 42.31 9.71 4.06
N PHE A 255 43.53 9.74 3.60
CA PHE A 255 44.69 9.04 4.16
C PHE A 255 44.64 8.93 5.68
N SER A 256 44.77 7.70 6.17
CA SER A 256 45.19 7.24 7.49
C SER A 256 44.54 7.88 8.72
N ALA A 257 43.44 7.24 9.22
CA ALA A 257 43.08 7.22 10.64
C ALA A 257 42.17 6.01 10.96
N PRO A 258 42.13 5.45 12.17
CA PRO A 258 41.53 4.15 12.48
C PRO A 258 40.01 4.15 12.32
N ARG A 259 39.49 2.99 11.92
CA ARG A 259 38.10 2.74 11.59
C ARG A 259 37.20 2.94 12.81
N SER A 260 36.40 3.99 12.78
CA SER A 260 35.22 4.12 13.61
C SER A 260 34.00 3.50 12.92
N PRO A 261 33.01 2.98 13.66
CA PRO A 261 31.82 2.33 13.08
C PRO A 261 30.98 3.31 12.25
N PRO A 262 30.20 2.81 11.25
CA PRO A 262 29.40 3.66 10.39
C PRO A 262 28.36 4.44 11.21
N GLN A 263 28.34 5.76 11.06
CA GLN A 263 27.30 6.60 11.64
C GLN A 263 26.09 6.62 10.70
N VAL A 264 24.95 6.22 11.26
CA VAL A 264 23.64 6.33 10.61
C VAL A 264 23.19 7.79 10.75
N HIS A 265 23.07 8.50 9.65
CA HIS A 265 22.48 9.82 9.62
C HIS A 265 20.98 9.73 9.29
N LEU A 266 20.16 10.13 10.26
CA LEU A 266 18.73 10.35 10.07
C LEU A 266 18.52 11.72 9.43
N SER A 267 17.90 11.78 8.28
CA SER A 267 17.53 13.04 7.63
C SER A 267 16.01 13.15 7.61
N LEU A 268 15.53 14.26 8.15
CA LEU A 268 14.10 14.58 8.26
C LEU A 268 13.59 15.12 6.93
N SER A 269 12.60 14.46 6.35
CA SER A 269 11.78 15.02 5.28
C SER A 269 10.39 15.25 5.83
N LEU A 270 9.98 16.51 5.93
CA LEU A 270 8.64 16.90 6.38
C LEU A 270 7.65 16.68 5.23
N ILE A 271 6.89 15.60 5.30
CA ILE A 271 5.61 15.48 4.61
C ILE A 271 4.54 15.87 5.61
N HIS A 272 3.63 16.73 5.21
CA HIS A 272 2.57 17.24 6.08
C HIS A 272 1.70 16.06 6.54
N ILE A 273 1.76 15.73 7.83
CA ILE A 273 0.83 14.79 8.45
C ILE A 273 -0.36 15.62 8.92
N SER A 274 -1.50 15.48 8.24
CA SER A 274 -2.75 15.94 8.80
C SER A 274 -3.13 14.97 9.91
N GLU A 275 -3.10 15.41 11.16
CA GLU A 275 -3.75 14.64 12.23
C GLU A 275 -5.19 14.36 11.78
N PRO A 276 -5.72 13.13 12.01
CA PRO A 276 -7.14 12.90 11.83
C PRO A 276 -7.82 13.86 12.81
N THR A 277 -8.24 15.00 12.27
CA THR A 277 -9.07 15.92 13.02
C THR A 277 -10.22 15.05 13.50
N ARG A 278 -10.29 14.78 14.80
CA ARG A 278 -11.56 14.38 15.42
C ARG A 278 -12.55 15.33 14.81
N LEU A 279 -13.42 14.80 13.97
CA LEU A 279 -14.53 15.52 13.42
C LEU A 279 -15.32 15.98 14.63
N GLY A 280 -14.96 17.19 15.09
CA GLY A 280 -15.53 17.73 16.30
C GLY A 280 -17.02 17.64 16.19
N MET A 281 -17.62 17.00 17.17
CA MET A 281 -19.00 17.28 17.52
C MET A 281 -19.11 18.79 17.65
N ILE A 282 -19.60 19.43 16.61
CA ILE A 282 -20.17 20.76 16.73
C ILE A 282 -21.63 20.49 17.07
N SER A 283 -21.92 20.69 18.34
CA SER A 283 -23.24 20.78 18.90
C SER A 283 -24.09 21.84 18.17
#